data_57110ef46b3892b29a0de23698638041
#
_entry.id   57110ef46b3892b29a0de23698638041
#
_cell.length_a   1.000
_cell.length_b   1.000
_cell.length_c   1.000
_cell.angle_alpha   90.00
_cell.angle_beta   90.00
_cell.angle_gamma   90.00
#
_symmetry.space_group_name_H-M   'P 1'
#
loop_
_entity.id
_entity.type
_entity.pdbx_description
1 polymer ?
#
loop_
_entity_poly.entity_id
_entity_poly.type
_entity_poly.pdbx_seq_one_letter_code
_entity_poly.pdbx_strand_id
1 'polypeptide(L)'
;VENLFPGYFRGLGALGGVMNGDLEAARAKLQADGGKSSRLADEVAVMVGRTDLLTADAAVSTRARAAWAMGDLSGALQTLEDGGVGRSPYAERLRSELRLLEPGYLLPVPWQASRPVREIPDQSESIRVLHLLTNSLPHTQSGYSLRSHRILTALKEAGVQPVALTRTGYPVMVGKVAANDVDVVDGIPYHRTLPHDLGGTPEERLTQEVAQALELVEEFRPHILHTTTDYRNALVTQAVARVTGLPWIFEVRGLMEQTWIASQADENSRTRAADSEKARLVSAREAELAEAASAVVTLSETMADELSQ
;
A
#
# COMPACT_ATOMS: atom_id res chain seq x y z
N VAL A 1 -2.05 41.42 15.47
CA VAL A 1 -2.33 40.02 15.80
C VAL A 1 -1.23 39.11 15.25
N GLU A 2 -0.75 39.33 14.02
CA GLU A 2 0.34 38.55 13.38
C GLU A 2 1.65 38.58 14.17
N ASN A 3 1.97 39.68 14.85
CA ASN A 3 3.18 39.81 15.67
C ASN A 3 3.11 39.04 17.01
N LEU A 4 1.94 38.58 17.44
CA LEU A 4 1.74 37.86 18.71
C LEU A 4 1.91 36.32 18.55
N PHE A 5 1.62 35.76 17.36
CA PHE A 5 1.73 34.35 17.09
C PHE A 5 2.28 34.05 15.66
N PRO A 6 3.50 34.48 15.34
CA PRO A 6 4.01 34.40 13.96
C PRO A 6 4.15 32.98 13.43
N GLY A 7 4.52 32.03 14.30
CA GLY A 7 4.63 30.62 13.90
C GLY A 7 3.31 29.98 13.54
N TYR A 8 2.21 30.36 14.18
CA TYR A 8 0.87 29.84 13.89
C TYR A 8 0.38 30.32 12.51
N PHE A 9 0.55 31.62 12.18
CA PHE A 9 0.17 32.12 10.86
C PHE A 9 0.99 31.55 9.71
N ARG A 10 2.27 31.25 9.95
CA ARG A 10 3.14 30.57 9.01
C ARG A 10 2.57 29.18 8.66
N GLY A 11 2.24 28.38 9.68
CA GLY A 11 1.66 27.04 9.50
C GLY A 11 0.34 27.09 8.75
N LEU A 12 -0.56 28.03 9.08
CA LEU A 12 -1.84 28.21 8.39
C LEU A 12 -1.65 28.65 6.93
N GLY A 13 -0.74 29.58 6.67
CA GLY A 13 -0.46 30.05 5.32
C GLY A 13 0.12 28.93 4.43
N ALA A 14 1.02 28.12 4.97
CA ALA A 14 1.60 26.98 4.27
C ALA A 14 0.55 25.87 4.07
N LEU A 15 -0.29 25.59 5.08
CA LEU A 15 -1.40 24.63 4.96
C LEU A 15 -2.38 25.05 3.86
N GLY A 16 -2.68 26.38 3.75
CA GLY A 16 -3.51 26.90 2.67
C GLY A 16 -2.93 26.61 1.28
N GLY A 17 -1.59 26.69 1.12
CA GLY A 17 -0.91 26.28 -0.11
C GLY A 17 -1.14 24.80 -0.42
N VAL A 18 -0.95 23.92 0.57
CA VAL A 18 -1.19 22.48 0.43
C VAL A 18 -2.64 22.17 0.04
N MET A 19 -3.61 22.80 0.70
CA MET A 19 -5.04 22.61 0.41
C MET A 19 -5.45 23.05 -1.00
N ASN A 20 -4.75 24.06 -1.55
CA ASN A 20 -4.95 24.54 -2.91
C ASN A 20 -4.12 23.76 -3.96
N GLY A 21 -3.34 22.75 -3.57
CA GLY A 21 -2.46 22.00 -4.45
C GLY A 21 -1.19 22.76 -4.86
N ASP A 22 -0.91 23.91 -4.26
CA ASP A 22 0.26 24.74 -4.54
C ASP A 22 1.37 24.46 -3.50
N LEU A 23 2.12 23.38 -3.75
CA LEU A 23 3.20 22.95 -2.85
C LEU A 23 4.38 23.93 -2.85
N GLU A 24 4.63 24.65 -3.97
CA GLU A 24 5.70 25.65 -4.03
C GLU A 24 5.38 26.88 -3.17
N ALA A 25 4.14 27.35 -3.22
CA ALA A 25 3.70 28.42 -2.32
C ALA A 25 3.76 27.98 -0.85
N ALA A 26 3.42 26.74 -0.54
CA ALA A 26 3.54 26.17 0.81
C ALA A 26 4.99 26.16 1.28
N ARG A 27 5.92 25.70 0.45
CA ARG A 27 7.38 25.67 0.72
C ARG A 27 7.94 27.08 0.92
N ALA A 28 7.60 28.02 0.04
CA ALA A 28 8.05 29.39 0.14
C ALA A 28 7.59 30.06 1.47
N LYS A 29 6.36 29.83 1.89
CA LYS A 29 5.83 30.32 3.17
C LYS A 29 6.53 29.70 4.38
N LEU A 30 6.91 28.43 4.31
CA LEU A 30 7.69 27.78 5.35
C LEU A 30 9.10 28.36 5.48
N GLN A 31 9.72 28.82 4.40
CA GLN A 31 11.05 29.40 4.38
C GLN A 31 11.09 30.86 4.86
N ALA A 32 10.05 31.66 4.55
CA ALA A 32 10.06 33.10 4.70
C ALA A 32 10.19 33.62 6.14
N ASP A 33 9.84 32.82 7.16
CA ASP A 33 9.66 33.31 8.54
C ASP A 33 10.76 32.96 9.54
N GLY A 34 11.96 32.61 9.09
CA GLY A 34 13.14 32.54 9.96
C GLY A 34 13.06 31.57 11.16
N GLY A 35 12.29 30.47 11.08
CA GLY A 35 12.42 29.36 12.04
C GLY A 35 11.65 29.49 13.36
N LYS A 36 10.65 30.33 13.49
CA LYS A 36 9.80 30.34 14.69
C LYS A 36 8.95 29.08 14.75
N SER A 37 9.08 28.36 15.88
CA SER A 37 8.44 27.06 16.13
C SER A 37 6.92 27.16 16.09
N SER A 38 6.29 26.23 15.34
CA SER A 38 4.87 25.96 15.41
C SER A 38 4.64 24.52 14.98
N ARG A 39 3.96 23.74 15.82
CA ARG A 39 3.62 22.37 15.52
C ARG A 39 2.97 22.21 14.14
N LEU A 40 2.09 23.14 13.76
CA LEU A 40 1.44 23.11 12.45
C LEU A 40 2.44 23.33 11.31
N ALA A 41 3.40 24.25 11.48
CA ALA A 41 4.43 24.49 10.47
C ALA A 41 5.33 23.25 10.31
N ASP A 42 5.72 22.59 11.40
CA ASP A 42 6.51 21.34 11.37
C ASP A 42 5.73 20.21 10.66
N GLU A 43 4.44 20.05 10.94
CA GLU A 43 3.61 19.05 10.26
C GLU A 43 3.50 19.33 8.76
N VAL A 44 3.29 20.58 8.37
CA VAL A 44 3.23 20.97 6.96
C VAL A 44 4.59 20.79 6.29
N ALA A 45 5.69 21.07 6.98
CA ALA A 45 7.04 20.83 6.45
C ALA A 45 7.26 19.36 6.09
N VAL A 46 6.83 18.42 6.94
CA VAL A 46 6.85 16.99 6.62
C VAL A 46 5.96 16.67 5.40
N MET A 47 4.74 17.22 5.35
CA MET A 47 3.80 16.99 4.25
C MET A 47 4.34 17.41 2.88
N VAL A 48 5.11 18.51 2.83
CA VAL A 48 5.68 19.05 1.57
C VAL A 48 7.11 18.57 1.29
N GLY A 49 7.62 17.60 2.07
CA GLY A 49 8.94 17.01 1.90
C GLY A 49 10.10 17.92 2.33
N ARG A 50 9.85 18.94 3.15
CA ARG A 50 10.85 19.91 3.65
C ARG A 50 11.19 19.63 5.11
N THR A 51 11.66 18.40 5.37
CA THR A 51 12.08 17.96 6.71
C THR A 51 13.27 18.74 7.26
N ASP A 52 14.04 19.39 6.40
CA ASP A 52 15.11 20.35 6.74
C ASP A 52 14.61 21.60 7.44
N LEU A 53 13.32 21.93 7.35
CA LEU A 53 12.67 23.07 8.00
C LEU A 53 12.03 22.75 9.35
N LEU A 54 12.18 21.53 9.85
CA LEU A 54 11.69 21.19 11.19
C LEU A 54 12.43 22.00 12.25
N THR A 55 11.68 22.43 13.25
CA THR A 55 12.28 23.11 14.39
C THR A 55 12.96 22.12 15.35
N ALA A 56 13.95 22.60 16.11
CA ALA A 56 14.68 21.75 17.05
C ALA A 56 13.79 21.14 18.17
N ASP A 57 12.68 21.81 18.47
CA ASP A 57 11.68 21.43 19.46
C ASP A 57 10.43 20.75 18.83
N ALA A 58 10.52 20.34 17.56
CA ALA A 58 9.44 19.62 16.88
C ALA A 58 9.00 18.39 17.71
N ALA A 59 7.69 18.15 17.73
CA ALA A 59 7.11 17.04 18.49
C ALA A 59 7.72 15.69 18.09
N VAL A 60 7.88 14.79 19.05
CA VAL A 60 8.45 13.45 18.83
C VAL A 60 7.75 12.73 17.66
N SER A 61 6.41 12.75 17.62
CA SER A 61 5.65 12.14 16.54
C SER A 61 5.89 12.79 15.17
N THR A 62 6.18 14.10 15.14
CA THR A 62 6.49 14.82 13.90
C THR A 62 7.89 14.46 13.41
N ARG A 63 8.89 14.38 14.32
CA ARG A 63 10.24 13.92 13.97
C ARG A 63 10.25 12.48 13.46
N ALA A 64 9.53 11.59 14.12
CA ALA A 64 9.37 10.20 13.66
C ALA A 64 8.71 10.12 12.27
N ARG A 65 7.71 10.96 12.02
CA ARG A 65 7.06 11.06 10.70
C ARG A 65 8.01 11.57 9.62
N ALA A 66 8.87 12.53 9.97
CA ALA A 66 9.90 13.02 9.07
C ALA A 66 10.93 11.93 8.72
N ALA A 67 11.44 11.19 9.70
CA ALA A 67 12.34 10.06 9.49
C ALA A 67 11.69 9.00 8.57
N TRP A 68 10.44 8.62 8.86
CA TRP A 68 9.66 7.69 8.04
C TRP A 68 9.47 8.17 6.59
N ALA A 69 9.16 9.46 6.42
CA ALA A 69 8.99 10.07 5.10
C ALA A 69 10.30 10.12 4.29
N MET A 70 11.44 10.21 4.96
CA MET A 70 12.76 10.14 4.34
C MET A 70 13.27 8.72 4.10
N GLY A 71 12.51 7.71 4.53
CA GLY A 71 12.86 6.30 4.34
C GLY A 71 13.71 5.69 5.46
N ASP A 72 13.91 6.39 6.56
CA ASP A 72 14.52 5.88 7.80
C ASP A 72 13.43 5.29 8.70
N LEU A 73 13.07 4.02 8.44
CA LEU A 73 11.94 3.37 9.09
C LEU A 73 12.27 2.97 10.54
N SER A 74 13.45 2.40 10.73
CA SER A 74 13.94 2.00 12.05
C SER A 74 14.23 3.22 12.92
N GLY A 75 14.82 4.28 12.39
CA GLY A 75 15.06 5.53 13.10
C GLY A 75 13.77 6.25 13.52
N ALA A 76 12.71 6.14 12.73
CA ALA A 76 11.40 6.65 13.12
C ALA A 76 10.85 5.95 14.37
N LEU A 77 10.96 4.62 14.45
CA LEU A 77 10.56 3.85 15.62
C LEU A 77 11.43 4.16 16.83
N GLN A 78 12.76 4.23 16.65
CA GLN A 78 13.69 4.62 17.71
C GLN A 78 13.37 6.01 18.26
N THR A 79 13.03 6.97 17.40
CA THR A 79 12.61 8.32 17.80
C THR A 79 11.38 8.29 18.72
N LEU A 80 10.40 7.41 18.44
CA LEU A 80 9.20 7.26 19.26
C LEU A 80 9.52 6.60 20.62
N GLU A 81 10.42 5.63 20.64
CA GLU A 81 10.86 4.93 21.85
C GLU A 81 11.62 5.87 22.78
N ASP A 82 12.61 6.59 22.27
CA ASP A 82 13.41 7.58 23.00
C ASP A 82 12.54 8.72 23.55
N GLY A 83 11.48 9.07 22.80
CA GLY A 83 10.51 10.07 23.23
C GLY A 83 9.43 9.57 24.20
N GLY A 84 9.50 8.31 24.65
CA GLY A 84 8.58 7.74 25.64
C GLY A 84 7.18 7.40 25.07
N VAL A 85 6.99 7.42 23.75
CA VAL A 85 5.71 7.13 23.07
C VAL A 85 5.76 5.88 22.17
N GLY A 86 6.74 5.01 22.41
CA GLY A 86 6.95 3.76 21.63
C GLY A 86 5.81 2.75 21.74
N ARG A 87 4.89 2.89 22.70
CA ARG A 87 3.67 2.06 22.84
C ARG A 87 2.40 2.75 22.36
N SER A 88 2.52 3.87 21.63
CA SER A 88 1.36 4.57 21.08
C SER A 88 0.77 3.79 19.89
N PRO A 89 -0.53 3.96 19.58
CA PRO A 89 -1.14 3.36 18.38
C PRO A 89 -0.40 3.73 17.08
N TYR A 90 0.22 4.91 17.06
CA TYR A 90 1.04 5.33 15.92
C TYR A 90 2.33 4.49 15.81
N ALA A 91 3.04 4.27 16.92
CA ALA A 91 4.23 3.42 16.93
C ALA A 91 3.90 1.97 16.54
N GLU A 92 2.80 1.41 17.06
CA GLU A 92 2.33 0.07 16.70
C GLU A 92 2.02 -0.05 15.20
N ARG A 93 1.40 0.99 14.62
CA ARG A 93 1.14 1.03 13.18
C ARG A 93 2.44 1.01 12.36
N LEU A 94 3.44 1.83 12.73
CA LEU A 94 4.73 1.87 12.02
C LEU A 94 5.49 0.54 12.18
N ARG A 95 5.48 -0.03 13.39
CA ARG A 95 6.10 -1.34 13.66
C ARG A 95 5.48 -2.44 12.84
N SER A 96 4.16 -2.45 12.73
CA SER A 96 3.43 -3.38 11.88
C SER A 96 3.81 -3.21 10.40
N GLU A 97 3.91 -1.96 9.91
CA GLU A 97 4.29 -1.71 8.52
C GLU A 97 5.73 -2.15 8.23
N LEU A 98 6.67 -1.90 9.15
CA LEU A 98 8.05 -2.36 9.03
C LEU A 98 8.13 -3.89 9.02
N ARG A 99 7.35 -4.57 9.88
CA ARG A 99 7.29 -6.03 9.94
C ARG A 99 6.87 -6.65 8.61
N LEU A 100 5.93 -6.05 7.89
CA LEU A 100 5.52 -6.52 6.57
C LEU A 100 6.66 -6.51 5.53
N LEU A 101 7.68 -5.68 5.76
CA LEU A 101 8.87 -5.56 4.91
C LEU A 101 10.04 -6.43 5.38
N GLU A 102 9.93 -7.08 6.54
CA GLU A 102 10.99 -7.98 7.03
C GLU A 102 11.15 -9.19 6.12
N PRO A 103 12.40 -9.58 5.76
CA PRO A 103 12.65 -10.78 4.97
C PRO A 103 12.06 -12.04 5.62
N GLY A 104 11.41 -12.86 4.84
CA GLY A 104 10.81 -14.12 5.34
C GLY A 104 9.53 -13.94 6.15
N TYR A 105 9.06 -12.71 6.37
CA TYR A 105 7.80 -12.51 7.10
C TYR A 105 6.61 -13.10 6.33
N LEU A 106 5.77 -13.86 7.03
CA LEU A 106 4.57 -14.49 6.49
C LEU A 106 3.34 -13.97 7.25
N LEU A 107 2.32 -13.53 6.51
CA LEU A 107 1.06 -13.11 7.14
C LEU A 107 0.44 -14.27 7.94
N PRO A 108 -0.11 -13.97 9.13
CA PRO A 108 -0.93 -14.92 9.86
C PRO A 108 -2.12 -15.38 9.02
N VAL A 109 -2.44 -16.64 9.13
CA VAL A 109 -3.62 -17.22 8.49
C VAL A 109 -4.61 -17.60 9.57
N PRO A 110 -5.92 -17.27 9.42
CA PRO A 110 -6.93 -17.70 10.38
C PRO A 110 -6.91 -19.23 10.56
N TRP A 111 -6.95 -19.68 11.80
CA TRP A 111 -6.85 -21.09 12.22
C TRP A 111 -7.82 -22.04 11.49
N GLN A 112 -8.96 -21.55 11.01
CA GLN A 112 -10.02 -22.34 10.41
C GLN A 112 -9.78 -22.70 8.93
N ALA A 113 -8.76 -22.14 8.30
CA ALA A 113 -8.46 -22.35 6.89
C ALA A 113 -7.55 -23.57 6.68
N SER A 114 -8.07 -24.77 6.80
CA SER A 114 -7.22 -25.97 6.86
C SER A 114 -7.54 -27.03 5.83
N ARG A 115 -7.70 -26.73 4.57
CA ARG A 115 -7.66 -27.78 3.53
C ARG A 115 -7.11 -27.25 2.21
N PRO A 116 -6.12 -27.92 1.61
CA PRO A 116 -5.70 -27.61 0.26
C PRO A 116 -6.86 -27.88 -0.70
N VAL A 117 -7.29 -26.85 -1.42
CA VAL A 117 -8.37 -26.91 -2.42
C VAL A 117 -7.76 -27.07 -3.82
N ARG A 118 -6.70 -27.85 -3.96
CA ARG A 118 -6.10 -28.07 -5.27
C ARG A 118 -6.94 -29.05 -6.06
N GLU A 119 -7.93 -28.57 -6.79
CA GLU A 119 -8.56 -29.31 -7.87
C GLU A 119 -7.85 -28.95 -9.18
N ILE A 120 -7.32 -29.94 -9.88
CA ILE A 120 -6.85 -29.76 -11.25
C ILE A 120 -8.10 -29.73 -12.12
N PRO A 121 -8.39 -28.63 -12.87
CA PRO A 121 -9.59 -28.58 -13.69
C PRO A 121 -9.56 -29.70 -14.72
N ASP A 122 -10.70 -30.38 -14.89
CA ASP A 122 -10.88 -31.26 -16.03
C ASP A 122 -10.79 -30.43 -17.32
N GLN A 123 -10.29 -31.01 -18.42
CA GLN A 123 -10.14 -30.33 -19.70
C GLN A 123 -11.45 -29.74 -20.24
N SER A 124 -12.59 -30.18 -19.73
CA SER A 124 -13.92 -29.69 -20.07
C SER A 124 -14.38 -28.50 -19.19
N GLU A 125 -13.69 -28.20 -18.08
CA GLU A 125 -14.09 -27.13 -17.16
C GLU A 125 -13.45 -25.78 -17.53
N SER A 126 -14.25 -24.73 -17.37
CA SER A 126 -13.75 -23.34 -17.50
C SER A 126 -12.78 -23.02 -16.36
N ILE A 127 -11.62 -22.47 -16.68
CA ILE A 127 -10.64 -22.03 -15.66
C ILE A 127 -11.24 -20.90 -14.82
N ARG A 128 -11.16 -21.02 -13.50
CA ARG A 128 -11.60 -19.99 -12.54
C ARG A 128 -10.39 -19.27 -11.96
N VAL A 129 -10.39 -17.95 -12.01
CA VAL A 129 -9.28 -17.12 -11.53
C VAL A 129 -9.79 -16.10 -10.52
N LEU A 130 -9.21 -16.09 -9.32
CA LEU A 130 -9.46 -15.08 -8.30
C LEU A 130 -8.37 -14.01 -8.37
N HIS A 131 -8.78 -12.77 -8.66
CA HIS A 131 -7.88 -11.62 -8.72
C HIS A 131 -7.94 -10.80 -7.44
N LEU A 132 -6.79 -10.58 -6.79
CA LEU A 132 -6.65 -9.69 -5.64
C LEU A 132 -6.14 -8.32 -6.11
N LEU A 133 -6.94 -7.27 -5.86
CA LEU A 133 -6.76 -5.93 -6.41
C LEU A 133 -6.78 -4.86 -5.33
N THR A 134 -5.96 -3.84 -5.46
CA THR A 134 -5.97 -2.69 -4.55
C THR A 134 -7.27 -1.88 -4.68
N ASN A 135 -7.64 -1.52 -5.90
CA ASN A 135 -8.83 -0.72 -6.24
C ASN A 135 -9.48 -1.29 -7.50
N SER A 136 -10.77 -0.96 -7.71
CA SER A 136 -11.49 -1.43 -8.90
C SER A 136 -12.60 -0.47 -9.34
N LEU A 137 -13.19 -0.76 -10.50
CA LEU A 137 -14.49 -0.23 -10.90
C LEU A 137 -15.61 -0.75 -9.95
N PRO A 138 -16.72 -0.04 -9.83
CA PRO A 138 -17.02 1.26 -10.46
C PRO A 138 -16.44 2.46 -9.70
N HIS A 139 -15.89 2.27 -8.50
CA HIS A 139 -15.59 3.33 -7.56
C HIS A 139 -14.29 4.11 -7.85
N THR A 140 -13.31 3.48 -8.52
CA THR A 140 -12.05 4.11 -8.89
C THR A 140 -11.77 3.90 -10.38
N GLN A 141 -11.54 4.99 -11.12
CA GLN A 141 -11.19 4.99 -12.53
C GLN A 141 -9.74 5.45 -12.71
N SER A 142 -8.81 4.70 -12.17
CA SER A 142 -7.38 4.90 -12.39
C SER A 142 -6.85 4.03 -13.52
N GLY A 143 -5.66 4.32 -14.03
CA GLY A 143 -4.99 3.46 -15.02
C GLY A 143 -4.89 2.01 -14.55
N TYR A 144 -4.60 1.78 -13.28
CA TYR A 144 -4.56 0.44 -12.67
C TYR A 144 -5.91 -0.26 -12.69
N SER A 145 -6.98 0.42 -12.26
CA SER A 145 -8.33 -0.16 -12.20
C SER A 145 -8.87 -0.47 -13.59
N LEU A 146 -8.67 0.43 -14.55
CA LEU A 146 -9.08 0.25 -15.94
C LEU A 146 -8.32 -0.90 -16.61
N ARG A 147 -7.01 -1.01 -16.37
CA ARG A 147 -6.20 -2.13 -16.88
C ARG A 147 -6.68 -3.45 -16.29
N SER A 148 -6.89 -3.53 -14.97
CA SER A 148 -7.40 -4.74 -14.32
C SER A 148 -8.74 -5.15 -14.93
N HIS A 149 -9.65 -4.21 -15.10
CA HIS A 149 -10.96 -4.49 -15.69
C HIS A 149 -10.86 -5.03 -17.12
N ARG A 150 -9.99 -4.44 -17.95
CA ARG A 150 -9.76 -4.93 -19.33
C ARG A 150 -9.17 -6.35 -19.34
N ILE A 151 -8.25 -6.67 -18.45
CA ILE A 151 -7.70 -8.03 -18.33
C ILE A 151 -8.81 -9.01 -17.92
N LEU A 152 -9.62 -8.68 -16.92
CA LEU A 152 -10.74 -9.52 -16.49
C LEU A 152 -11.76 -9.75 -17.61
N THR A 153 -12.07 -8.70 -18.38
CA THR A 153 -12.96 -8.79 -19.54
C THR A 153 -12.38 -9.70 -20.63
N ALA A 154 -11.11 -9.52 -20.97
CA ALA A 154 -10.44 -10.36 -21.97
C ALA A 154 -10.36 -11.84 -21.54
N LEU A 155 -10.10 -12.12 -20.26
CA LEU A 155 -10.15 -13.47 -19.71
C LEU A 155 -11.54 -14.09 -19.82
N LYS A 156 -12.59 -13.32 -19.52
CA LYS A 156 -13.97 -13.76 -19.66
C LYS A 156 -14.32 -14.08 -21.14
N GLU A 157 -13.92 -13.23 -22.06
CA GLU A 157 -14.08 -13.44 -23.51
C GLU A 157 -13.33 -14.69 -24.00
N ALA A 158 -12.21 -15.02 -23.37
CA ALA A 158 -11.46 -16.26 -23.63
C ALA A 158 -12.04 -17.50 -22.94
N GLY A 159 -13.20 -17.41 -22.29
CA GLY A 159 -13.88 -18.53 -21.64
C GLY A 159 -13.39 -18.83 -20.21
N VAL A 160 -12.54 -17.95 -19.63
CA VAL A 160 -12.14 -18.02 -18.23
C VAL A 160 -13.23 -17.38 -17.36
N GLN A 161 -13.40 -17.84 -16.14
CA GLN A 161 -14.30 -17.25 -15.15
C GLN A 161 -13.48 -16.40 -14.16
N PRO A 162 -13.37 -15.07 -14.34
CA PRO A 162 -12.68 -14.20 -13.41
C PRO A 162 -13.61 -13.67 -12.33
N VAL A 163 -13.11 -13.60 -11.11
CA VAL A 163 -13.70 -12.90 -9.96
C VAL A 163 -12.62 -12.03 -9.34
N ALA A 164 -12.98 -10.87 -8.83
CA ALA A 164 -12.03 -10.00 -8.15
C ALA A 164 -12.42 -9.77 -6.70
N LEU A 165 -11.40 -9.66 -5.83
CA LEU A 165 -11.50 -9.21 -4.45
C LEU A 165 -10.65 -7.94 -4.29
N THR A 166 -11.16 -6.95 -3.57
CA THR A 166 -10.42 -5.71 -3.31
C THR A 166 -9.95 -5.62 -1.87
N ARG A 167 -8.89 -4.84 -1.66
CA ARG A 167 -8.27 -4.65 -0.34
C ARG A 167 -9.26 -4.27 0.74
N THR A 168 -8.90 -4.57 1.98
CA THR A 168 -9.69 -4.26 3.17
C THR A 168 -10.09 -2.79 3.26
N GLY A 169 -11.40 -2.56 3.49
CA GLY A 169 -11.98 -1.24 3.65
C GLY A 169 -12.27 -0.49 2.34
N TYR A 170 -11.91 -1.01 1.17
CA TYR A 170 -12.27 -0.40 -0.11
C TYR A 170 -13.72 -0.77 -0.49
N PRO A 171 -14.56 0.15 -0.99
CA PRO A 171 -14.24 1.53 -1.38
C PRO A 171 -14.51 2.60 -0.30
N VAL A 172 -14.90 2.21 0.91
CA VAL A 172 -15.22 3.16 2.00
C VAL A 172 -14.02 4.05 2.33
N MET A 173 -12.81 3.49 2.36
CA MET A 173 -11.57 4.23 2.64
C MET A 173 -11.21 5.30 1.60
N VAL A 174 -11.83 5.26 0.41
CA VAL A 174 -11.66 6.30 -0.62
C VAL A 174 -12.88 7.23 -0.70
N GLY A 175 -13.67 7.29 0.37
CA GLY A 175 -14.78 8.24 0.51
C GLY A 175 -16.12 7.78 -0.09
N LYS A 176 -16.28 6.51 -0.42
CA LYS A 176 -17.55 5.94 -0.90
C LYS A 176 -18.30 5.30 0.26
N VAL A 177 -19.11 6.10 0.96
CA VAL A 177 -19.79 5.70 2.19
C VAL A 177 -20.84 4.57 1.98
N ALA A 178 -21.49 4.55 0.82
CA ALA A 178 -22.41 3.48 0.43
C ALA A 178 -21.66 2.50 -0.50
N ALA A 179 -21.29 1.34 0.05
CA ALA A 179 -20.64 0.27 -0.68
C ALA A 179 -21.48 -1.01 -0.54
N ASN A 180 -21.59 -1.77 -1.62
CA ASN A 180 -22.11 -3.13 -1.58
C ASN A 180 -20.97 -4.11 -1.28
N ASP A 181 -21.32 -5.30 -0.81
CA ASP A 181 -20.33 -6.38 -0.62
C ASP A 181 -19.81 -6.88 -1.97
N VAL A 182 -20.61 -6.77 -3.02
CA VAL A 182 -20.25 -7.14 -4.40
C VAL A 182 -20.80 -6.09 -5.37
N ASP A 183 -19.95 -5.59 -6.25
CA ASP A 183 -20.35 -4.84 -7.43
C ASP A 183 -20.16 -5.68 -8.69
N VAL A 184 -21.06 -5.61 -9.65
CA VAL A 184 -20.92 -6.28 -10.94
C VAL A 184 -20.76 -5.25 -12.04
N VAL A 185 -19.64 -5.30 -12.77
CA VAL A 185 -19.34 -4.40 -13.89
C VAL A 185 -19.02 -5.26 -15.11
N ASP A 186 -19.75 -5.08 -16.20
CA ASP A 186 -19.65 -5.87 -17.45
C ASP A 186 -19.73 -7.39 -17.21
N GLY A 187 -20.53 -7.77 -16.19
CA GLY A 187 -20.72 -9.15 -15.77
C GLY A 187 -19.49 -9.77 -15.07
N ILE A 188 -18.59 -8.95 -14.53
CA ILE A 188 -17.47 -9.35 -13.68
C ILE A 188 -17.79 -8.97 -12.23
N PRO A 189 -17.84 -9.92 -11.30
CA PRO A 189 -18.06 -9.64 -9.88
C PRO A 189 -16.80 -9.13 -9.21
N TYR A 190 -16.94 -8.03 -8.46
CA TYR A 190 -15.93 -7.42 -7.62
C TYR A 190 -16.36 -7.51 -6.16
N HIS A 191 -15.84 -8.47 -5.43
CA HIS A 191 -16.06 -8.64 -4.01
C HIS A 191 -15.29 -7.60 -3.19
N ARG A 192 -15.81 -7.27 -2.01
CA ARG A 192 -15.26 -6.26 -1.10
C ARG A 192 -14.88 -6.89 0.23
N THR A 193 -13.74 -6.50 0.76
CA THR A 193 -13.36 -6.83 2.14
C THR A 193 -13.82 -5.72 3.07
N LEU A 194 -15.03 -5.84 3.59
CA LEU A 194 -15.67 -4.85 4.46
C LEU A 194 -15.93 -5.43 5.86
N PRO A 195 -14.90 -5.58 6.70
CA PRO A 195 -15.08 -6.10 8.04
C PRO A 195 -15.88 -5.11 8.90
N HIS A 196 -16.66 -5.63 9.86
CA HIS A 196 -17.38 -4.80 10.82
C HIS A 196 -16.44 -3.87 11.60
N ASP A 197 -15.32 -4.44 12.08
CA ASP A 197 -14.26 -3.71 12.79
C ASP A 197 -12.99 -3.72 11.93
N LEU A 198 -12.59 -2.54 11.49
CA LEU A 198 -11.39 -2.39 10.68
C LEU A 198 -10.14 -2.52 11.55
N GLY A 199 -9.23 -3.38 11.18
CA GLY A 199 -7.94 -3.56 11.84
C GLY A 199 -7.19 -2.24 12.06
N GLY A 200 -6.62 -2.06 13.24
CA GLY A 200 -5.90 -0.85 13.66
C GLY A 200 -4.54 -0.71 12.96
N THR A 201 -3.92 -1.83 12.62
CA THR A 201 -2.61 -1.91 11.99
C THR A 201 -2.67 -2.42 10.55
N PRO A 202 -1.65 -2.14 9.72
CA PRO A 202 -1.54 -2.72 8.37
C PRO A 202 -1.61 -4.25 8.36
N GLU A 203 -0.90 -4.93 9.26
CA GLU A 203 -0.90 -6.39 9.38
C GLU A 203 -2.31 -6.94 9.65
N GLU A 204 -3.03 -6.36 10.62
CA GLU A 204 -4.40 -6.78 10.93
C GLU A 204 -5.34 -6.63 9.72
N ARG A 205 -5.20 -5.56 8.94
CA ARG A 205 -6.01 -5.35 7.74
C ARG A 205 -5.71 -6.36 6.65
N LEU A 206 -4.44 -6.70 6.43
CA LEU A 206 -4.08 -7.74 5.48
C LEU A 206 -4.54 -9.13 5.96
N THR A 207 -4.51 -9.40 7.26
CA THR A 207 -5.06 -10.63 7.84
C THR A 207 -6.58 -10.73 7.64
N GLN A 208 -7.30 -9.63 7.77
CA GLN A 208 -8.73 -9.57 7.43
C GLN A 208 -8.99 -9.86 5.94
N GLU A 209 -8.13 -9.35 5.06
CA GLU A 209 -8.21 -9.63 3.62
C GLU A 209 -7.92 -11.10 3.30
N VAL A 210 -6.94 -11.70 3.98
CA VAL A 210 -6.66 -13.15 3.87
C VAL A 210 -7.90 -13.96 4.27
N ALA A 211 -8.57 -13.62 5.37
CA ALA A 211 -9.77 -14.31 5.81
C ALA A 211 -10.89 -14.25 4.76
N GLN A 212 -11.17 -13.07 4.23
CA GLN A 212 -12.19 -12.88 3.18
C GLN A 212 -11.81 -13.60 1.88
N ALA A 213 -10.53 -13.58 1.52
CA ALA A 213 -10.05 -14.29 0.34
C ALA A 213 -10.22 -15.81 0.47
N LEU A 214 -9.99 -16.37 1.66
CA LEU A 214 -10.17 -17.80 1.94
C LEU A 214 -11.66 -18.20 1.88
N GLU A 215 -12.57 -17.40 2.42
CA GLU A 215 -14.02 -17.60 2.27
C GLU A 215 -14.43 -17.62 0.80
N LEU A 216 -13.92 -16.67 0.02
CA LEU A 216 -14.19 -16.61 -1.42
C LEU A 216 -13.56 -17.78 -2.19
N VAL A 217 -12.40 -18.29 -1.75
CA VAL A 217 -11.81 -19.54 -2.32
C VAL A 217 -12.71 -20.73 -2.07
N GLU A 218 -13.29 -20.88 -0.89
CA GLU A 218 -14.22 -21.97 -0.58
C GLU A 218 -15.50 -21.91 -1.43
N GLU A 219 -16.03 -20.72 -1.65
CA GLU A 219 -17.25 -20.49 -2.41
C GLU A 219 -17.01 -20.64 -3.93
N PHE A 220 -16.04 -19.89 -4.45
CA PHE A 220 -15.78 -19.78 -5.88
C PHE A 220 -14.92 -20.92 -6.44
N ARG A 221 -14.09 -21.56 -5.60
CA ARG A 221 -13.15 -22.64 -5.95
C ARG A 221 -12.25 -22.28 -7.14
N PRO A 222 -11.44 -21.22 -7.03
CA PRO A 222 -10.54 -20.83 -8.10
C PRO A 222 -9.49 -21.88 -8.36
N HIS A 223 -8.97 -21.95 -9.58
CA HIS A 223 -7.83 -22.79 -9.95
C HIS A 223 -6.51 -22.03 -9.84
N ILE A 224 -6.57 -20.71 -9.97
CA ILE A 224 -5.41 -19.81 -9.98
C ILE A 224 -5.76 -18.58 -9.16
N LEU A 225 -4.79 -18.10 -8.37
CA LEU A 225 -4.82 -16.77 -7.77
C LEU A 225 -4.00 -15.82 -8.64
N HIS A 226 -4.46 -14.60 -8.83
CA HIS A 226 -3.74 -13.58 -9.57
C HIS A 226 -3.72 -12.29 -8.75
N THR A 227 -2.56 -11.70 -8.57
CA THR A 227 -2.44 -10.42 -7.88
C THR A 227 -1.59 -9.43 -8.67
N THR A 228 -1.74 -8.16 -8.31
CA THR A 228 -0.99 -7.08 -8.94
C THR A 228 -0.13 -6.37 -7.90
N THR A 229 0.88 -5.61 -8.32
CA THR A 229 1.63 -4.71 -7.44
C THR A 229 0.67 -4.00 -6.45
N ASP A 230 0.93 -3.89 -5.12
CA ASP A 230 2.25 -3.94 -4.52
C ASP A 230 2.48 -5.20 -3.65
N TYR A 231 3.58 -5.20 -2.88
CA TYR A 231 3.93 -6.29 -1.96
C TYR A 231 2.80 -6.65 -0.97
N ARG A 232 1.91 -5.74 -0.61
CA ARG A 232 0.78 -5.99 0.30
C ARG A 232 -0.22 -6.96 -0.32
N ASN A 233 -0.59 -6.74 -1.58
CA ASN A 233 -1.46 -7.66 -2.30
C ASN A 233 -0.79 -9.03 -2.48
N ALA A 234 0.53 -9.03 -2.78
CA ALA A 234 1.30 -10.26 -2.95
C ALA A 234 1.40 -11.05 -1.63
N LEU A 235 1.57 -10.38 -0.47
CA LEU A 235 1.55 -11.00 0.85
C LEU A 235 0.23 -11.72 1.15
N VAL A 236 -0.90 -11.08 0.84
CA VAL A 236 -2.23 -11.70 1.00
C VAL A 236 -2.35 -12.92 0.08
N THR A 237 -1.96 -12.76 -1.18
CA THR A 237 -2.04 -13.85 -2.16
C THR A 237 -1.14 -15.02 -1.78
N GLN A 238 0.10 -14.75 -1.33
CA GLN A 238 1.02 -15.77 -0.82
C GLN A 238 0.44 -16.51 0.39
N ALA A 239 -0.18 -15.80 1.32
CA ALA A 239 -0.80 -16.40 2.50
C ALA A 239 -1.94 -17.35 2.11
N VAL A 240 -2.81 -16.92 1.18
CA VAL A 240 -3.89 -17.75 0.63
C VAL A 240 -3.32 -18.95 -0.13
N ALA A 241 -2.35 -18.75 -1.02
CA ALA A 241 -1.71 -19.81 -1.79
C ALA A 241 -1.05 -20.87 -0.90
N ARG A 242 -0.39 -20.44 0.18
CA ARG A 242 0.28 -21.33 1.15
C ARG A 242 -0.71 -22.27 1.84
N VAL A 243 -1.92 -21.82 2.14
CA VAL A 243 -2.95 -22.62 2.82
C VAL A 243 -3.68 -23.52 1.84
N THR A 244 -4.02 -23.01 0.66
CA THR A 244 -4.87 -23.69 -0.32
C THR A 244 -4.08 -24.58 -1.29
N GLY A 245 -2.77 -24.38 -1.41
CA GLY A 245 -1.93 -25.02 -2.41
C GLY A 245 -2.18 -24.54 -3.85
N LEU A 246 -2.97 -23.47 -4.04
CA LEU A 246 -3.24 -22.92 -5.36
C LEU A 246 -2.00 -22.24 -5.94
N PRO A 247 -1.74 -22.38 -7.26
CA PRO A 247 -0.73 -21.58 -7.92
C PRO A 247 -1.17 -20.12 -7.98
N TRP A 248 -0.19 -19.20 -7.94
CA TRP A 248 -0.48 -17.79 -7.99
C TRP A 248 0.44 -17.03 -8.93
N ILE A 249 -0.10 -16.01 -9.56
CA ILE A 249 0.57 -15.13 -10.51
C ILE A 249 0.75 -13.76 -9.86
N PHE A 250 1.96 -13.23 -9.93
CA PHE A 250 2.26 -11.85 -9.52
C PHE A 250 2.46 -10.97 -10.75
N GLU A 251 1.53 -10.07 -11.03
CA GLU A 251 1.65 -9.09 -12.10
C GLU A 251 2.33 -7.82 -11.57
N VAL A 252 3.62 -7.68 -11.84
CA VAL A 252 4.42 -6.50 -11.47
C VAL A 252 4.18 -5.39 -12.47
N ARG A 253 3.48 -4.33 -12.04
CA ARG A 253 3.09 -3.17 -12.86
C ARG A 253 3.97 -1.96 -12.67
N GLY A 254 4.94 -2.02 -11.80
CA GLY A 254 5.90 -0.99 -11.47
C GLY A 254 6.70 -1.39 -10.25
N LEU A 255 7.89 -0.85 -10.13
CA LEU A 255 8.76 -1.03 -8.97
C LEU A 255 8.37 0.03 -7.94
N MET A 256 7.90 -0.41 -6.77
CA MET A 256 7.31 0.51 -5.77
C MET A 256 8.34 1.42 -5.15
N GLU A 257 9.56 0.93 -4.91
CA GLU A 257 10.67 1.75 -4.45
C GLU A 257 11.02 2.84 -5.47
N GLN A 258 11.06 2.53 -6.77
CA GLN A 258 11.36 3.51 -7.82
C GLN A 258 10.26 4.57 -7.91
N THR A 259 8.99 4.16 -7.80
CA THR A 259 7.84 5.08 -7.77
C THR A 259 7.95 6.02 -6.57
N TRP A 260 8.32 5.51 -5.40
CA TRP A 260 8.50 6.31 -4.20
C TRP A 260 9.72 7.24 -4.30
N ILE A 261 10.86 6.77 -4.81
CA ILE A 261 12.05 7.59 -5.06
C ILE A 261 11.70 8.73 -6.03
N ALA A 262 11.05 8.42 -7.14
CA ALA A 262 10.65 9.44 -8.13
C ALA A 262 9.68 10.49 -7.58
N SER A 263 8.90 10.16 -6.55
CA SER A 263 7.97 11.09 -5.90
C SER A 263 8.65 12.11 -4.99
N GLN A 264 9.95 11.97 -4.71
CA GLN A 264 10.67 12.91 -3.86
C GLN A 264 10.84 14.28 -4.53
N ALA A 265 10.87 15.33 -3.71
CA ALA A 265 10.71 16.72 -4.15
C ALA A 265 11.81 17.23 -5.09
N ASP A 266 13.04 16.77 -4.90
CA ASP A 266 14.22 17.23 -5.63
C ASP A 266 15.25 16.10 -5.82
N GLU A 267 16.29 16.35 -6.65
CA GLU A 267 17.31 15.36 -6.98
C GLU A 267 18.10 14.88 -5.76
N ASN A 268 18.46 15.78 -4.85
CA ASN A 268 19.19 15.40 -3.64
C ASN A 268 18.34 14.49 -2.73
N SER A 269 17.03 14.75 -2.67
CA SER A 269 16.08 13.91 -1.92
C SER A 269 15.88 12.56 -2.60
N ARG A 270 15.88 12.48 -3.94
CA ARG A 270 15.84 11.22 -4.70
C ARG A 270 17.07 10.38 -4.47
N THR A 271 18.26 10.98 -4.50
CA THR A 271 19.52 10.27 -4.22
C THR A 271 19.50 9.69 -2.81
N ARG A 272 19.14 10.47 -1.78
CA ARG A 272 19.00 9.95 -0.41
C ARG A 272 17.95 8.87 -0.28
N ALA A 273 16.82 9.01 -0.99
CA ALA A 273 15.75 8.03 -0.97
C ALA A 273 16.21 6.69 -1.60
N ALA A 274 16.98 6.73 -2.67
CA ALA A 274 17.52 5.52 -3.30
C ALA A 274 18.42 4.71 -2.35
N ASP A 275 19.19 5.38 -1.50
CA ASP A 275 20.08 4.75 -0.51
C ASP A 275 19.38 4.42 0.82
N SER A 276 18.07 4.69 0.94
CA SER A 276 17.36 4.56 2.20
C SER A 276 17.02 3.11 2.58
N GLU A 277 16.76 2.91 3.89
CA GLU A 277 16.26 1.64 4.40
C GLU A 277 14.96 1.22 3.71
N LYS A 278 14.04 2.16 3.50
CA LYS A 278 12.75 1.90 2.85
C LYS A 278 12.91 1.40 1.42
N ALA A 279 13.75 2.04 0.60
CA ALA A 279 13.98 1.60 -0.78
C ALA A 279 14.50 0.16 -0.79
N ARG A 280 15.53 -0.12 0.00
CA ARG A 280 16.14 -1.44 0.13
C ARG A 280 15.15 -2.50 0.59
N LEU A 281 14.35 -2.22 1.64
CA LEU A 281 13.39 -3.19 2.18
C LEU A 281 12.22 -3.45 1.24
N VAL A 282 11.69 -2.42 0.57
CA VAL A 282 10.58 -2.58 -0.38
C VAL A 282 11.04 -3.39 -1.60
N SER A 283 12.20 -3.05 -2.17
CA SER A 283 12.77 -3.79 -3.31
C SER A 283 13.03 -5.25 -2.96
N ALA A 284 13.71 -5.52 -1.84
CA ALA A 284 13.98 -6.88 -1.38
C ALA A 284 12.69 -7.68 -1.12
N ARG A 285 11.65 -7.01 -0.58
CA ARG A 285 10.38 -7.67 -0.30
C ARG A 285 9.60 -8.02 -1.56
N GLU A 286 9.57 -7.13 -2.55
CA GLU A 286 8.92 -7.41 -3.83
C GLU A 286 9.67 -8.49 -4.63
N ALA A 287 11.00 -8.51 -4.58
CA ALA A 287 11.81 -9.58 -5.18
C ALA A 287 11.51 -10.95 -4.54
N GLU A 288 11.52 -11.05 -3.20
CA GLU A 288 11.18 -12.28 -2.48
C GLU A 288 9.79 -12.81 -2.84
N LEU A 289 8.80 -11.91 -2.97
CA LEU A 289 7.45 -12.30 -3.34
C LEU A 289 7.34 -12.71 -4.81
N ALA A 290 8.11 -12.08 -5.70
CA ALA A 290 8.19 -12.47 -7.10
C ALA A 290 8.81 -13.87 -7.24
N GLU A 291 9.87 -14.18 -6.50
CA GLU A 291 10.47 -15.51 -6.46
C GLU A 291 9.52 -16.59 -5.91
N ALA A 292 8.69 -16.23 -4.94
CA ALA A 292 7.72 -17.14 -4.34
C ALA A 292 6.50 -17.40 -5.22
N ALA A 293 6.24 -16.58 -6.23
CA ALA A 293 5.12 -16.73 -7.14
C ALA A 293 5.31 -17.91 -8.10
N SER A 294 4.21 -18.55 -8.50
CA SER A 294 4.24 -19.61 -9.52
C SER A 294 4.60 -19.09 -10.90
N ALA A 295 4.27 -17.82 -11.17
CA ALA A 295 4.65 -17.08 -12.38
C ALA A 295 4.64 -15.59 -12.10
N VAL A 296 5.50 -14.86 -12.80
CA VAL A 296 5.55 -13.40 -12.78
C VAL A 296 5.20 -12.87 -14.17
N VAL A 297 4.36 -11.82 -14.21
CA VAL A 297 4.00 -11.10 -15.42
C VAL A 297 4.42 -9.65 -15.27
N THR A 298 5.06 -9.10 -16.28
CA THR A 298 5.53 -7.69 -16.29
C THR A 298 4.93 -6.89 -17.45
N LEU A 299 5.12 -5.57 -17.44
CA LEU A 299 4.60 -4.69 -18.47
C LEU A 299 5.49 -4.57 -19.71
N SER A 300 6.78 -4.93 -19.60
CA SER A 300 7.76 -4.80 -20.67
C SER A 300 8.94 -5.74 -20.48
N GLU A 301 9.67 -6.00 -21.55
CA GLU A 301 10.93 -6.76 -21.51
C GLU A 301 11.98 -6.09 -20.60
N THR A 302 12.09 -4.76 -20.66
CA THR A 302 13.01 -4.02 -19.76
C THR A 302 12.72 -4.29 -18.28
N MET A 303 11.45 -4.33 -17.89
CA MET A 303 11.07 -4.65 -16.51
C MET A 303 11.33 -6.13 -16.19
N ALA A 304 11.15 -7.04 -17.15
CA ALA A 304 11.49 -8.44 -16.98
C ALA A 304 12.99 -8.64 -16.76
N ASP A 305 13.83 -7.94 -17.53
CA ASP A 305 15.29 -7.98 -17.38
C ASP A 305 15.73 -7.45 -16.01
N GLU A 306 15.11 -6.36 -15.53
CA GLU A 306 15.39 -5.78 -14.21
C GLU A 306 15.00 -6.72 -13.06
N LEU A 307 13.88 -7.40 -13.16
CA LEU A 307 13.43 -8.37 -12.14
C LEU A 307 14.22 -9.71 -12.19
N SER A 308 15.00 -9.94 -13.23
CA SER A 308 15.80 -11.17 -13.39
C SER A 308 17.25 -11.02 -12.89
N GLN A 309 17.64 -9.83 -12.46
CA GLN A 309 18.96 -9.51 -11.89
C GLN A 309 18.99 -9.72 -10.39
#